data_2afe4ac37e2cc9ad14b3f7a8cf11f6b6
#
_entry.id   2afe4ac37e2cc9ad14b3f7a8cf11f6b6
#
_cell.length_a   1.000
_cell.length_b   1.000
_cell.length_c   1.000
_cell.angle_alpha   90.00
_cell.angle_beta   90.00
_cell.angle_gamma   90.00
#
_symmetry.space_group_name_H-M   'P 1'
#
loop_
_entity.id
_entity.type
_entity.pdbx_description
1 polymer ?
#
loop_
_entity_poly.entity_id
_entity_poly.type
_entity_poly.pdbx_seq_one_letter_code
_entity_poly.pdbx_strand_id
1 'polypeptide(L)'
;MLFTNDAFYDKIILLVCYKKADCKYFISFYEVNTVFRIVSRKQLNKTVVMMDILAPLVARVAEPGQFIILRVDEEGERIPLTIAGFDREAGTVKIIFQTVGSTTEKLSKLSMGDYIQDFAGPLGVPTRTEGIKEVCIVGGGVGCAIALPVAEKFHALGCKVTSIIGFRNKDLLILEDEFRACSDELYVMTDDGSYGREGNVCVPLNEMFSEGRRFDKVITIGPLIMMKFVVAATKPTGIPCDVSMNPIMIDGTGMCGGCRLTLNVDGKRITKFACVDGPDFDGYQVDFDEAMSRGMMYHDFERKKHEETCNLFKGVENNV
;
A
#
# COMPACT_ATOMS: atom_id res chain seq x y z
N MET A 1 -47.34 -21.73 5.17
CA MET A 1 -46.46 -20.81 5.92
C MET A 1 -45.33 -20.40 4.97
N LEU A 2 -45.48 -19.25 4.32
CA LEU A 2 -44.58 -18.74 3.30
C LEU A 2 -43.35 -18.14 3.99
N PHE A 3 -42.18 -18.71 3.72
CA PHE A 3 -40.93 -18.06 4.05
C PHE A 3 -40.53 -17.20 2.84
N THR A 4 -40.53 -15.91 3.00
CA THR A 4 -39.99 -14.95 2.06
C THR A 4 -38.48 -15.01 2.16
N ASN A 5 -37.86 -15.33 1.05
CA ASN A 5 -36.43 -15.33 0.78
C ASN A 5 -35.97 -13.87 0.65
N ASP A 6 -35.24 -13.31 1.62
CA ASP A 6 -34.47 -12.06 1.41
C ASP A 6 -33.53 -11.71 2.57
N ALA A 7 -32.83 -12.67 3.18
CA ALA A 7 -31.84 -12.35 4.24
C ALA A 7 -30.73 -13.42 4.43
N PHE A 8 -30.32 -14.15 3.41
CA PHE A 8 -29.44 -15.31 3.64
C PHE A 8 -27.99 -15.17 3.15
N TYR A 9 -27.56 -14.03 2.62
CA TYR A 9 -26.22 -13.91 2.03
C TYR A 9 -25.18 -13.14 2.83
N ASP A 10 -25.52 -12.54 3.99
CA ASP A 10 -24.61 -11.56 4.65
C ASP A 10 -23.96 -12.04 5.96
N LYS A 11 -24.10 -13.32 6.35
CA LYS A 11 -23.58 -13.75 7.65
C LYS A 11 -22.86 -15.09 7.59
N ILE A 12 -21.53 -15.08 7.72
CA ILE A 12 -20.76 -16.29 8.05
C ILE A 12 -20.73 -16.43 9.57
N ILE A 13 -21.30 -17.52 10.09
CA ILE A 13 -21.20 -17.89 11.49
C ILE A 13 -19.90 -18.66 11.68
N LEU A 14 -18.91 -18.03 12.30
CA LEU A 14 -17.69 -18.71 12.68
C LEU A 14 -17.89 -19.41 14.02
N LEU A 15 -17.84 -20.73 14.01
CA LEU A 15 -17.95 -21.55 15.21
C LEU A 15 -16.55 -21.70 15.81
N VAL A 16 -16.25 -20.97 16.89
CA VAL A 16 -14.97 -21.09 17.59
C VAL A 16 -15.17 -21.87 18.86
N CYS A 17 -14.62 -23.10 18.91
CA CYS A 17 -14.57 -23.90 20.15
C CYS A 17 -13.26 -23.61 20.88
N TYR A 18 -13.33 -23.14 22.10
CA TYR A 18 -12.16 -23.01 22.97
C TYR A 18 -12.42 -23.58 24.37
N LYS A 19 -11.32 -24.05 25.01
CA LYS A 19 -11.37 -24.65 26.33
C LYS A 19 -11.30 -23.56 27.41
N LYS A 20 -12.28 -23.44 28.27
CA LYS A 20 -12.28 -22.53 29.42
C LYS A 20 -12.08 -23.34 30.70
N ALA A 21 -11.47 -22.75 31.74
CA ALA A 21 -10.94 -23.44 32.93
C ALA A 21 -11.93 -24.36 33.65
N ASP A 22 -13.24 -24.11 33.59
CA ASP A 22 -14.27 -24.87 34.32
C ASP A 22 -15.36 -25.46 33.39
N CYS A 23 -15.22 -25.41 32.10
CA CYS A 23 -16.15 -26.01 31.13
C CYS A 23 -15.41 -26.72 30.02
N LYS A 24 -15.84 -27.95 29.69
CA LYS A 24 -15.13 -28.76 28.68
C LYS A 24 -15.08 -28.10 27.30
N TYR A 25 -16.10 -27.32 26.92
CA TYR A 25 -16.11 -26.52 25.69
C TYR A 25 -17.09 -25.35 25.84
N PHE A 26 -16.69 -24.17 25.41
CA PHE A 26 -17.59 -23.03 25.24
C PHE A 26 -17.71 -22.74 23.74
N ILE A 27 -18.94 -22.72 23.22
CA ILE A 27 -19.20 -22.39 21.83
C ILE A 27 -19.59 -20.91 21.79
N SER A 28 -18.77 -20.09 21.19
CA SER A 28 -19.10 -18.70 20.90
C SER A 28 -19.44 -18.54 19.43
N PHE A 29 -20.62 -18.01 19.16
CA PHE A 29 -21.02 -17.65 17.81
C PHE A 29 -20.58 -16.21 17.56
N TYR A 30 -19.70 -16.02 16.59
CA TYR A 30 -19.38 -14.69 16.09
C TYR A 30 -20.09 -14.50 14.75
N GLU A 31 -20.98 -13.52 14.70
CA GLU A 31 -21.47 -13.01 13.42
C GLU A 31 -20.30 -12.26 12.76
N VAL A 32 -19.73 -12.83 11.73
CA VAL A 32 -18.74 -12.13 10.88
C VAL A 32 -19.55 -11.42 9.81
N ASN A 33 -19.67 -10.11 9.92
CA ASN A 33 -20.15 -9.29 8.81
C ASN A 33 -19.15 -9.44 7.67
N THR A 34 -19.55 -10.09 6.60
CA THR A 34 -18.76 -10.27 5.38
C THR A 34 -18.78 -9.03 4.48
N VAL A 35 -19.48 -8.00 4.91
CA VAL A 35 -19.71 -6.78 4.14
C VAL A 35 -18.73 -5.69 4.59
N PHE A 36 -17.85 -5.29 3.69
CA PHE A 36 -16.81 -4.29 3.95
C PHE A 36 -17.33 -2.91 3.58
N ARG A 37 -17.96 -2.22 4.56
CA ARG A 37 -18.57 -0.91 4.34
C ARG A 37 -17.56 0.22 4.36
N ILE A 38 -17.69 1.15 3.42
CA ILE A 38 -16.94 2.41 3.38
C ILE A 38 -17.55 3.33 4.45
N VAL A 39 -16.77 3.67 5.48
CA VAL A 39 -17.23 4.53 6.59
C VAL A 39 -16.79 5.97 6.43
N SER A 40 -15.73 6.22 5.65
CA SER A 40 -15.32 7.56 5.24
C SER A 40 -14.72 7.55 3.84
N ARG A 41 -14.80 8.70 3.15
CA ARG A 41 -14.18 8.94 1.86
C ARG A 41 -13.71 10.38 1.76
N LYS A 42 -12.46 10.59 1.37
CA LYS A 42 -11.87 11.92 1.15
C LYS A 42 -11.09 11.92 -0.17
N GLN A 43 -11.31 12.93 -0.99
CA GLN A 43 -10.47 13.20 -2.15
C GLN A 43 -9.22 13.95 -1.68
N LEU A 44 -8.03 13.41 -1.88
CA LEU A 44 -6.78 14.07 -1.48
C LEU A 44 -6.27 15.02 -2.58
N ASN A 45 -6.35 14.59 -3.84
CA ASN A 45 -6.09 15.42 -5.02
C ASN A 45 -6.92 14.91 -6.20
N LYS A 46 -6.70 15.39 -7.43
CA LYS A 46 -7.50 15.02 -8.62
C LYS A 46 -7.56 13.52 -8.90
N THR A 47 -6.53 12.77 -8.50
CA THR A 47 -6.38 11.34 -8.84
C THR A 47 -6.24 10.43 -7.62
N VAL A 48 -6.10 10.97 -6.41
CA VAL A 48 -5.87 10.17 -5.20
C VAL A 48 -7.06 10.25 -4.26
N VAL A 49 -7.55 9.09 -3.87
CA VAL A 49 -8.69 8.92 -2.96
C VAL A 49 -8.23 8.21 -1.70
N MET A 50 -8.73 8.64 -0.55
CA MET A 50 -8.60 7.99 0.74
C MET A 50 -9.96 7.45 1.18
N MET A 51 -9.99 6.23 1.68
CA MET A 51 -11.19 5.60 2.25
C MET A 51 -10.84 4.88 3.55
N ASP A 52 -11.74 4.94 4.53
CA ASP A 52 -11.72 4.08 5.70
C ASP A 52 -12.79 2.99 5.53
N ILE A 53 -12.38 1.74 5.66
CA ILE A 53 -13.21 0.56 5.43
C ILE A 53 -13.43 -0.16 6.75
N LEU A 54 -14.68 -0.48 7.07
CA LEU A 54 -15.02 -1.28 8.25
C LEU A 54 -14.55 -2.73 8.04
N ALA A 55 -13.45 -3.10 8.67
CA ALA A 55 -12.81 -4.41 8.58
C ALA A 55 -12.15 -4.79 9.92
N PRO A 56 -12.93 -5.03 10.98
CA PRO A 56 -12.42 -5.14 12.35
C PRO A 56 -11.45 -6.29 12.57
N LEU A 57 -11.59 -7.39 11.84
CA LEU A 57 -10.65 -8.52 11.93
C LEU A 57 -9.29 -8.17 11.35
N VAL A 58 -9.25 -7.39 10.27
CA VAL A 58 -8.00 -6.90 9.65
C VAL A 58 -7.40 -5.81 10.54
N ALA A 59 -8.18 -4.80 10.94
CA ALA A 59 -7.71 -3.68 11.75
C ALA A 59 -7.05 -4.14 13.06
N ARG A 60 -7.59 -5.18 13.69
CA ARG A 60 -7.10 -5.71 14.97
C ARG A 60 -5.64 -6.17 14.92
N VAL A 61 -5.20 -6.73 13.80
CA VAL A 61 -3.88 -7.37 13.65
C VAL A 61 -3.00 -6.71 12.58
N ALA A 62 -3.49 -5.67 11.92
CA ALA A 62 -2.73 -4.93 10.91
C ALA A 62 -1.51 -4.25 11.50
N GLU A 63 -0.42 -4.25 10.74
CA GLU A 63 0.84 -3.57 11.04
C GLU A 63 1.33 -2.79 9.79
N PRO A 64 2.12 -1.71 9.97
CA PRO A 64 2.70 -0.97 8.86
C PRO A 64 3.56 -1.83 7.93
N GLY A 65 3.50 -1.56 6.63
CA GLY A 65 4.16 -2.35 5.58
C GLY A 65 3.29 -3.47 5.02
N GLN A 66 2.21 -3.86 5.71
CA GLN A 66 1.27 -4.86 5.22
C GLN A 66 0.25 -4.26 4.22
N PHE A 67 -0.41 -5.14 3.48
CA PHE A 67 -1.39 -4.78 2.47
C PHE A 67 -2.65 -5.66 2.57
N ILE A 68 -3.66 -5.29 1.82
CA ILE A 68 -4.87 -6.08 1.59
C ILE A 68 -5.02 -6.39 0.09
N ILE A 69 -5.80 -7.40 -0.22
CA ILE A 69 -6.33 -7.60 -1.56
C ILE A 69 -7.82 -7.34 -1.50
N LEU A 70 -8.29 -6.43 -2.34
CA LEU A 70 -9.71 -6.13 -2.46
C LEU A 70 -10.25 -6.47 -3.86
N ARG A 71 -11.56 -6.69 -3.90
CA ARG A 71 -12.36 -6.81 -5.10
C ARG A 71 -13.59 -5.96 -4.93
N VAL A 72 -13.84 -5.06 -5.87
CA VAL A 72 -14.89 -4.02 -5.73
C VAL A 72 -16.28 -4.66 -5.77
N ASP A 73 -16.53 -5.57 -6.70
CA ASP A 73 -17.78 -6.31 -6.89
C ASP A 73 -17.54 -7.71 -7.46
N GLU A 74 -18.59 -8.46 -7.74
CA GLU A 74 -18.51 -9.87 -8.18
C GLU A 74 -17.71 -10.06 -9.49
N GLU A 75 -17.77 -9.09 -10.40
CA GLU A 75 -17.07 -9.10 -11.69
C GLU A 75 -15.70 -8.40 -11.62
N GLY A 76 -15.38 -7.80 -10.47
CA GLY A 76 -14.18 -7.00 -10.25
C GLY A 76 -12.91 -7.85 -10.21
N GLU A 77 -11.81 -7.25 -10.68
CA GLU A 77 -10.48 -7.82 -10.51
C GLU A 77 -10.00 -7.65 -9.06
N ARG A 78 -9.17 -8.56 -8.61
CA ARG A 78 -8.48 -8.46 -7.33
C ARG A 78 -7.26 -7.55 -7.47
N ILE A 79 -7.17 -6.53 -6.63
CA ILE A 79 -6.02 -5.62 -6.60
C ILE A 79 -5.42 -5.54 -5.21
N PRO A 80 -4.08 -5.49 -5.09
CA PRO A 80 -3.41 -5.24 -3.82
C PRO A 80 -3.43 -3.74 -3.52
N LEU A 81 -3.78 -3.38 -2.29
CA LEU A 81 -3.60 -2.02 -1.78
C LEU A 81 -2.94 -2.09 -0.41
N THR A 82 -1.91 -1.27 -0.21
CA THR A 82 -1.23 -1.21 1.08
C THR A 82 -2.13 -0.56 2.13
N ILE A 83 -2.04 -1.05 3.35
CA ILE A 83 -2.71 -0.49 4.52
C ILE A 83 -2.04 0.86 4.84
N ALA A 84 -2.74 1.96 4.55
CA ALA A 84 -2.28 3.33 4.81
C ALA A 84 -2.57 3.79 6.25
N GLY A 85 -3.19 2.96 7.06
CA GLY A 85 -3.50 3.20 8.46
C GLY A 85 -4.59 2.25 8.94
N PHE A 86 -4.79 2.20 10.23
CA PHE A 86 -5.86 1.41 10.85
C PHE A 86 -6.23 1.98 12.22
N ASP A 87 -7.48 1.80 12.58
CA ASP A 87 -8.00 2.10 13.91
C ASP A 87 -8.57 0.80 14.51
N ARG A 88 -7.93 0.32 15.58
CA ARG A 88 -8.30 -0.94 16.24
C ARG A 88 -9.59 -0.81 17.05
N GLU A 89 -9.90 0.37 17.58
CA GLU A 89 -11.10 0.63 18.37
C GLU A 89 -12.33 0.79 17.47
N ALA A 90 -12.18 1.60 16.40
CA ALA A 90 -13.22 1.76 15.39
C ALA A 90 -13.36 0.53 14.46
N GLY A 91 -12.36 -0.37 14.44
CA GLY A 91 -12.32 -1.53 13.56
C GLY A 91 -12.19 -1.17 12.09
N THR A 92 -11.49 -0.07 11.76
CA THR A 92 -11.37 0.42 10.40
C THR A 92 -9.95 0.28 9.85
N VAL A 93 -9.87 0.07 8.55
CA VAL A 93 -8.61 0.06 7.79
C VAL A 93 -8.68 1.18 6.76
N LYS A 94 -7.64 2.01 6.74
CA LYS A 94 -7.47 3.10 5.79
C LYS A 94 -6.73 2.59 4.55
N ILE A 95 -7.28 2.89 3.38
CA ILE A 95 -6.63 2.70 2.10
C ILE A 95 -6.51 4.04 1.38
N ILE A 96 -5.38 4.26 0.71
CA ILE A 96 -5.15 5.42 -0.15
C ILE A 96 -4.67 4.89 -1.49
N PHE A 97 -5.35 5.28 -2.56
CA PHE A 97 -5.06 4.76 -3.89
C PHE A 97 -5.19 5.84 -4.95
N GLN A 98 -4.44 5.66 -6.03
CA GLN A 98 -4.51 6.50 -7.20
C GLN A 98 -5.41 5.86 -8.26
N THR A 99 -6.23 6.66 -8.90
CA THR A 99 -7.09 6.24 -10.02
C THR A 99 -6.24 6.12 -11.30
N VAL A 100 -5.76 4.92 -11.60
CA VAL A 100 -4.85 4.66 -12.73
C VAL A 100 -5.35 3.58 -13.68
N GLY A 101 -6.41 2.85 -13.34
CA GLY A 101 -6.97 1.77 -14.15
C GLY A 101 -8.42 1.48 -13.78
N SER A 102 -9.08 0.60 -14.55
CA SER A 102 -10.52 0.34 -14.47
C SER A 102 -11.02 0.01 -13.07
N THR A 103 -10.29 -0.83 -12.33
CA THR A 103 -10.68 -1.23 -10.96
C THR A 103 -10.58 -0.05 -9.98
N THR A 104 -9.49 0.73 -10.04
CA THR A 104 -9.33 1.91 -9.17
C THR A 104 -10.29 3.05 -9.54
N GLU A 105 -10.64 3.20 -10.81
CA GLU A 105 -11.70 4.12 -11.25
C GLU A 105 -13.08 3.70 -10.71
N LYS A 106 -13.40 2.39 -10.78
CA LYS A 106 -14.63 1.84 -10.22
C LYS A 106 -14.69 2.03 -8.71
N LEU A 107 -13.60 1.73 -8.00
CA LEU A 107 -13.47 1.96 -6.56
C LEU A 107 -13.64 3.44 -6.20
N SER A 108 -13.07 4.35 -6.97
CA SER A 108 -13.13 5.79 -6.71
C SER A 108 -14.54 6.39 -6.82
N LYS A 109 -15.48 5.71 -7.51
CA LYS A 109 -16.88 6.13 -7.65
C LYS A 109 -17.73 5.74 -6.45
N LEU A 110 -17.25 4.82 -5.61
CA LEU A 110 -17.95 4.45 -4.38
C LEU A 110 -17.93 5.59 -3.37
N SER A 111 -18.99 5.66 -2.59
CA SER A 111 -19.24 6.70 -1.58
C SER A 111 -19.29 6.11 -0.18
N MET A 112 -19.31 6.96 0.84
CA MET A 112 -19.58 6.56 2.21
C MET A 112 -20.95 5.85 2.29
N GLY A 113 -20.96 4.67 2.88
CA GLY A 113 -22.13 3.79 2.98
C GLY A 113 -22.16 2.67 1.98
N ASP A 114 -21.42 2.78 0.86
CA ASP A 114 -21.27 1.69 -0.12
C ASP A 114 -20.37 0.56 0.43
N TYR A 115 -20.35 -0.55 -0.28
CA TYR A 115 -19.69 -1.78 0.13
C TYR A 115 -18.65 -2.25 -0.88
N ILE A 116 -17.61 -2.89 -0.35
CA ILE A 116 -16.59 -3.61 -1.13
C ILE A 116 -16.86 -5.10 -0.98
N GLN A 117 -16.81 -5.84 -2.08
CA GLN A 117 -17.14 -7.26 -2.13
C GLN A 117 -16.17 -8.12 -1.32
N ASP A 118 -14.87 -7.99 -1.57
CA ASP A 118 -13.83 -8.72 -0.84
C ASP A 118 -12.77 -7.76 -0.28
N PHE A 119 -12.29 -8.05 0.93
CA PHE A 119 -11.24 -7.29 1.60
C PHE A 119 -10.40 -8.25 2.45
N ALA A 120 -9.44 -8.91 1.81
CA ALA A 120 -8.64 -9.95 2.42
C ALA A 120 -7.32 -9.41 2.95
N GLY A 121 -7.02 -9.67 4.22
CA GLY A 121 -5.79 -9.24 4.85
C GLY A 121 -5.80 -9.35 6.39
N PRO A 122 -4.77 -8.82 7.09
CA PRO A 122 -3.58 -8.25 6.48
C PRO A 122 -2.69 -9.32 5.83
N LEU A 123 -2.03 -8.95 4.76
CA LEU A 123 -1.13 -9.81 3.98
C LEU A 123 0.28 -9.21 3.98
N GLY A 124 1.27 -10.04 3.68
CA GLY A 124 2.67 -9.64 3.69
C GLY A 124 3.29 -9.59 5.09
N VAL A 125 4.59 -9.36 5.11
CA VAL A 125 5.40 -9.23 6.33
C VAL A 125 5.43 -7.76 6.75
N PRO A 126 5.19 -7.42 8.02
CA PRO A 126 5.32 -6.05 8.51
C PRO A 126 6.74 -5.51 8.31
N THR A 127 6.86 -4.19 8.13
CA THR A 127 8.15 -3.51 8.08
C THR A 127 8.94 -3.73 9.38
N ARG A 128 10.19 -4.15 9.24
CA ARG A 128 11.07 -4.43 10.38
C ARG A 128 11.59 -3.15 11.00
N THR A 129 11.46 -3.03 12.31
CA THR A 129 11.84 -1.83 13.07
C THR A 129 12.91 -2.08 14.13
N GLU A 130 13.28 -3.34 14.38
CA GLU A 130 14.16 -3.73 15.47
C GLU A 130 15.59 -3.20 15.28
N GLY A 131 16.15 -2.60 16.34
CA GLY A 131 17.53 -2.13 16.39
C GLY A 131 17.79 -0.81 15.64
N ILE A 132 16.77 -0.18 15.08
CA ILE A 132 16.88 1.08 14.34
C ILE A 132 16.60 2.24 15.29
N LYS A 133 17.47 3.26 15.28
CA LYS A 133 17.35 4.49 16.07
C LYS A 133 17.19 5.72 15.19
N GLU A 134 17.81 5.72 14.02
CA GLU A 134 17.72 6.82 13.06
C GLU A 134 17.40 6.25 11.66
N VAL A 135 16.27 6.64 11.09
CA VAL A 135 15.76 6.15 9.82
C VAL A 135 15.52 7.29 8.84
N CYS A 136 15.84 7.04 7.56
CA CYS A 136 15.43 7.91 6.47
C CYS A 136 14.34 7.22 5.65
N ILE A 137 13.17 7.83 5.56
CA ILE A 137 12.02 7.31 4.82
C ILE A 137 11.81 8.16 3.56
N VAL A 138 11.85 7.51 2.41
CA VAL A 138 11.75 8.17 1.10
C VAL A 138 10.47 7.73 0.41
N GLY A 139 9.52 8.63 0.29
CA GLY A 139 8.23 8.41 -0.37
C GLY A 139 8.14 9.09 -1.73
N GLY A 140 7.51 8.45 -2.72
CA GLY A 140 7.28 9.06 -4.03
C GLY A 140 5.85 8.92 -4.53
N GLY A 141 5.20 10.05 -4.88
CA GLY A 141 3.82 10.08 -5.36
C GLY A 141 2.86 9.43 -4.37
N VAL A 142 2.01 8.51 -4.85
CA VAL A 142 1.09 7.75 -3.98
C VAL A 142 1.82 6.83 -2.99
N GLY A 143 3.09 6.49 -3.24
CA GLY A 143 3.93 5.75 -2.30
C GLY A 143 4.12 6.45 -0.95
N CYS A 144 3.91 7.77 -0.89
CA CYS A 144 3.89 8.53 0.37
C CYS A 144 2.78 8.03 1.31
N ALA A 145 1.63 7.61 0.77
CA ALA A 145 0.54 7.05 1.56
C ALA A 145 0.91 5.72 2.25
N ILE A 146 1.87 5.00 1.67
CA ILE A 146 2.40 3.74 2.17
C ILE A 146 3.55 3.99 3.15
N ALA A 147 4.36 5.01 2.86
CA ALA A 147 5.51 5.41 3.69
C ALA A 147 5.08 6.05 5.02
N LEU A 148 3.94 6.73 5.04
CA LEU A 148 3.45 7.42 6.24
C LEU A 148 3.27 6.51 7.45
N PRO A 149 2.51 5.39 7.40
CA PRO A 149 2.35 4.52 8.57
C PRO A 149 3.66 3.89 9.04
N VAL A 150 4.65 3.75 8.16
CA VAL A 150 6.00 3.31 8.52
C VAL A 150 6.71 4.42 9.31
N ALA A 151 6.63 5.68 8.85
CA ALA A 151 7.19 6.83 9.55
C ALA A 151 6.56 7.01 10.93
N GLU A 152 5.23 6.95 11.02
CA GLU A 152 4.47 7.01 12.28
C GLU A 152 4.91 5.91 13.26
N LYS A 153 5.12 4.70 12.77
CA LYS A 153 5.59 3.57 13.60
C LYS A 153 6.98 3.84 14.19
N PHE A 154 7.94 4.29 13.37
CA PHE A 154 9.29 4.62 13.85
C PHE A 154 9.27 5.78 14.84
N HIS A 155 8.50 6.83 14.55
CA HIS A 155 8.34 7.97 15.45
C HIS A 155 7.74 7.53 16.80
N ALA A 156 6.69 6.71 16.79
CA ALA A 156 6.07 6.17 18.01
C ALA A 156 7.02 5.29 18.84
N LEU A 157 8.02 4.66 18.19
CA LEU A 157 9.08 3.89 18.86
C LEU A 157 10.22 4.79 19.41
N GLY A 158 10.14 6.13 19.22
CA GLY A 158 11.16 7.07 19.66
C GLY A 158 12.40 7.10 18.77
N CYS A 159 12.31 6.62 17.54
CA CYS A 159 13.38 6.73 16.56
C CYS A 159 13.43 8.16 16.00
N LYS A 160 14.62 8.63 15.61
CA LYS A 160 14.76 9.85 14.83
C LYS A 160 14.37 9.56 13.38
N VAL A 161 13.34 10.27 12.90
CA VAL A 161 12.77 10.07 11.57
C VAL A 161 13.08 11.24 10.66
N THR A 162 13.78 10.99 9.56
CA THR A 162 13.93 11.92 8.46
C THR A 162 13.08 11.45 7.30
N SER A 163 12.12 12.26 6.87
CA SER A 163 11.27 11.94 5.73
C SER A 163 11.60 12.80 4.51
N ILE A 164 11.66 12.17 3.35
CA ILE A 164 11.78 12.83 2.05
C ILE A 164 10.57 12.41 1.22
N ILE A 165 9.70 13.35 0.88
CA ILE A 165 8.53 13.09 0.05
C ILE A 165 8.65 13.82 -1.28
N GLY A 166 8.44 13.09 -2.38
CA GLY A 166 8.63 13.62 -3.73
C GLY A 166 7.38 13.49 -4.60
N PHE A 167 7.10 14.55 -5.35
CA PHE A 167 5.97 14.64 -6.26
C PHE A 167 6.40 15.30 -7.57
N ARG A 168 5.64 15.13 -8.65
CA ARG A 168 5.92 15.83 -9.90
C ARG A 168 5.68 17.33 -9.80
N ASN A 169 4.63 17.73 -9.06
CA ASN A 169 4.22 19.13 -8.87
C ASN A 169 3.35 19.25 -7.60
N LYS A 170 3.05 20.52 -7.25
CA LYS A 170 2.23 20.87 -6.08
C LYS A 170 0.85 20.24 -6.08
N ASP A 171 0.20 20.10 -7.24
CA ASP A 171 -1.18 19.57 -7.33
C ASP A 171 -1.28 18.08 -6.95
N LEU A 172 -0.17 17.38 -6.97
CA LEU A 172 -0.08 15.96 -6.61
C LEU A 172 0.33 15.73 -5.16
N LEU A 173 0.65 16.78 -4.42
CA LEU A 173 1.07 16.69 -3.03
C LEU A 173 -0.03 16.10 -2.15
N ILE A 174 0.34 15.16 -1.29
CA ILE A 174 -0.54 14.54 -0.29
C ILE A 174 0.20 14.36 1.04
N LEU A 175 -0.54 14.41 2.15
CA LEU A 175 -0.10 13.97 3.49
C LEU A 175 1.11 14.73 4.07
N GLU A 176 1.37 15.97 3.64
CA GLU A 176 2.50 16.73 4.16
C GLU A 176 2.39 17.00 5.66
N ASP A 177 1.20 17.39 6.12
CA ASP A 177 0.99 17.72 7.53
C ASP A 177 1.16 16.48 8.42
N GLU A 178 0.71 15.34 7.93
CA GLU A 178 0.84 14.05 8.61
C GLU A 178 2.34 13.65 8.72
N PHE A 179 3.11 13.79 7.63
CA PHE A 179 4.55 13.55 7.68
C PHE A 179 5.27 14.54 8.60
N ARG A 180 4.85 15.80 8.61
CA ARG A 180 5.42 16.82 9.51
C ARG A 180 5.19 16.49 10.98
N ALA A 181 4.07 15.85 11.29
CA ALA A 181 3.73 15.45 12.66
C ALA A 181 4.55 14.24 13.17
N CYS A 182 5.07 13.40 12.28
CA CYS A 182 5.79 12.17 12.64
C CYS A 182 7.27 12.14 12.17
N SER A 183 7.82 13.29 11.75
CA SER A 183 9.21 13.39 11.30
C SER A 183 9.95 14.49 12.04
N ASP A 184 11.17 14.21 12.48
CA ASP A 184 12.08 15.21 13.04
C ASP A 184 12.56 16.18 11.96
N GLU A 185 12.71 15.67 10.74
CA GLU A 185 13.08 16.46 9.56
C GLU A 185 12.24 16.00 8.36
N LEU A 186 11.65 16.96 7.64
CA LEU A 186 10.84 16.72 6.46
C LEU A 186 11.36 17.52 5.26
N TYR A 187 11.68 16.83 4.18
CA TYR A 187 12.03 17.40 2.89
C TYR A 187 10.91 17.14 1.90
N VAL A 188 10.28 18.20 1.40
CA VAL A 188 9.24 18.15 0.38
C VAL A 188 9.85 18.55 -0.96
N MET A 189 9.80 17.64 -1.95
CA MET A 189 10.40 17.81 -3.26
C MET A 189 9.33 17.84 -4.34
N THR A 190 9.49 18.75 -5.32
CA THR A 190 8.71 18.72 -6.56
C THR A 190 9.64 18.79 -7.76
N ASP A 191 9.39 17.95 -8.78
CA ASP A 191 10.25 17.88 -9.97
C ASP A 191 10.30 19.22 -10.72
N ASP A 192 9.19 19.97 -10.70
CA ASP A 192 9.02 21.25 -11.41
C ASP A 192 9.28 22.50 -10.54
N GLY A 193 9.63 22.33 -9.26
CA GLY A 193 9.86 23.43 -8.32
C GLY A 193 8.61 24.21 -7.92
N SER A 194 7.40 23.72 -8.24
CA SER A 194 6.14 24.43 -7.95
C SER A 194 5.81 24.50 -6.45
N TYR A 195 6.45 23.65 -5.62
CA TYR A 195 6.31 23.66 -4.17
C TYR A 195 7.52 23.00 -3.49
N GLY A 196 7.82 23.44 -2.27
CA GLY A 196 8.93 22.90 -1.50
C GLY A 196 10.26 23.18 -2.21
N ARG A 197 11.05 22.15 -2.42
CA ARG A 197 12.36 22.25 -3.05
C ARG A 197 12.32 21.58 -4.43
N GLU A 198 12.90 22.22 -5.45
CA GLU A 198 12.99 21.70 -6.81
C GLU A 198 13.94 20.51 -6.87
N GLY A 199 13.54 19.47 -7.61
CA GLY A 199 14.31 18.26 -7.88
C GLY A 199 13.68 16.99 -7.35
N ASN A 200 14.36 15.87 -7.56
CA ASN A 200 13.90 14.57 -7.10
C ASN A 200 14.37 14.23 -5.68
N VAL A 201 13.84 13.17 -5.11
CA VAL A 201 14.11 12.71 -3.72
C VAL A 201 15.58 12.36 -3.44
N CYS A 202 16.39 12.09 -4.47
CA CYS A 202 17.81 11.80 -4.32
C CYS A 202 18.65 13.05 -4.04
N VAL A 203 18.14 14.26 -4.34
CA VAL A 203 18.88 15.51 -4.10
C VAL A 203 19.20 15.70 -2.63
N PRO A 204 18.20 15.81 -1.72
CA PRO A 204 18.47 15.97 -0.30
C PRO A 204 19.18 14.75 0.31
N LEU A 205 18.88 13.54 -0.19
CA LEU A 205 19.54 12.32 0.27
C LEU A 205 21.06 12.34 0.00
N ASN A 206 21.47 12.72 -1.21
CA ASN A 206 22.88 12.83 -1.57
C ASN A 206 23.62 13.95 -0.81
N GLU A 207 22.94 15.08 -0.55
CA GLU A 207 23.48 16.15 0.27
C GLU A 207 23.79 15.68 1.69
N MET A 208 22.81 15.05 2.34
CA MET A 208 22.99 14.46 3.67
C MET A 208 24.15 13.46 3.72
N PHE A 209 24.30 12.61 2.69
CA PHE A 209 25.41 11.67 2.61
C PHE A 209 26.76 12.38 2.40
N SER A 210 26.79 13.43 1.58
CA SER A 210 28.04 14.23 1.35
C SER A 210 28.46 15.02 2.58
N GLU A 211 27.52 15.42 3.44
CA GLU A 211 27.75 16.04 4.75
C GLU A 211 28.19 15.03 5.82
N GLY A 212 28.28 13.74 5.46
CA GLY A 212 28.70 12.68 6.37
C GLY A 212 27.61 12.13 7.27
N ARG A 213 26.33 12.49 7.01
CA ARG A 213 25.18 11.98 7.77
C ARG A 213 25.02 10.49 7.56
N ARG A 214 24.66 9.77 8.59
CA ARG A 214 24.43 8.32 8.59
C ARG A 214 23.05 8.03 9.18
N PHE A 215 22.43 7.01 8.61
CA PHE A 215 21.18 6.42 9.10
C PHE A 215 21.42 4.95 9.40
N ASP A 216 20.67 4.37 10.33
CA ASP A 216 20.70 2.94 10.55
C ASP A 216 20.02 2.20 9.38
N LYS A 217 19.03 2.86 8.73
CA LYS A 217 18.32 2.32 7.59
C LYS A 217 17.74 3.42 6.70
N VAL A 218 17.72 3.18 5.39
CA VAL A 218 16.90 3.91 4.41
C VAL A 218 15.75 2.99 3.98
N ILE A 219 14.53 3.50 3.96
CA ILE A 219 13.34 2.78 3.45
C ILE A 219 12.76 3.62 2.33
N THR A 220 12.59 3.02 1.14
CA THR A 220 12.05 3.75 0.00
C THR A 220 10.82 3.07 -0.58
N ILE A 221 9.78 3.89 -0.84
CA ILE A 221 8.46 3.43 -1.26
C ILE A 221 7.92 4.36 -2.35
N GLY A 222 7.70 3.81 -3.54
CA GLY A 222 7.21 4.60 -4.66
C GLY A 222 7.41 3.92 -6.01
N PRO A 223 7.49 4.68 -7.11
CA PRO A 223 7.76 4.13 -8.43
C PRO A 223 9.07 3.35 -8.48
N LEU A 224 9.08 2.20 -9.16
CA LEU A 224 10.26 1.32 -9.27
C LEU A 224 11.53 2.07 -9.69
N ILE A 225 11.40 2.98 -10.65
CA ILE A 225 12.54 3.79 -11.13
C ILE A 225 13.08 4.70 -10.03
N MET A 226 12.22 5.32 -9.20
CA MET A 226 12.64 6.14 -8.07
C MET A 226 13.38 5.28 -7.04
N MET A 227 12.81 4.14 -6.65
CA MET A 227 13.44 3.22 -5.69
C MET A 227 14.80 2.73 -6.19
N LYS A 228 14.93 2.41 -7.49
CA LYS A 228 16.22 2.05 -8.11
C LYS A 228 17.28 3.15 -7.92
N PHE A 229 16.91 4.43 -8.13
CA PHE A 229 17.83 5.55 -7.94
C PHE A 229 18.18 5.80 -6.47
N VAL A 230 17.21 5.68 -5.54
CA VAL A 230 17.47 5.79 -4.10
C VAL A 230 18.44 4.69 -3.64
N VAL A 231 18.24 3.45 -4.09
CA VAL A 231 19.14 2.33 -3.80
C VAL A 231 20.56 2.61 -4.35
N ALA A 232 20.65 3.11 -5.60
CA ALA A 232 21.95 3.46 -6.19
C ALA A 232 22.66 4.58 -5.42
N ALA A 233 21.93 5.60 -4.95
CA ALA A 233 22.46 6.69 -4.13
C ALA A 233 22.93 6.21 -2.75
N THR A 234 22.21 5.26 -2.15
CA THR A 234 22.50 4.74 -0.80
C THR A 234 23.65 3.73 -0.81
N LYS A 235 23.81 2.96 -1.88
CA LYS A 235 24.79 1.85 -1.98
C LYS A 235 26.23 2.22 -1.61
N PRO A 236 26.80 3.38 -2.05
CA PRO A 236 28.17 3.75 -1.69
C PRO A 236 28.39 3.99 -0.19
N THR A 237 27.33 4.27 0.55
CA THR A 237 27.39 4.56 2.00
C THR A 237 27.43 3.29 2.86
N GLY A 238 27.05 2.14 2.29
CA GLY A 238 26.90 0.87 3.01
C GLY A 238 25.72 0.82 3.97
N ILE A 239 24.84 1.85 3.97
CA ILE A 239 23.63 1.89 4.81
C ILE A 239 22.62 0.87 4.27
N PRO A 240 22.00 0.02 5.08
CA PRO A 240 20.92 -0.86 4.64
C PRO A 240 19.77 -0.08 3.98
N CYS A 241 19.28 -0.56 2.84
CA CYS A 241 18.23 0.12 2.08
C CYS A 241 17.12 -0.87 1.73
N ASP A 242 15.96 -0.73 2.37
CA ASP A 242 14.79 -1.55 2.06
C ASP A 242 13.90 -0.84 1.02
N VAL A 243 13.34 -1.64 0.11
CA VAL A 243 12.41 -1.20 -0.93
C VAL A 243 11.08 -1.92 -0.79
N SER A 244 9.97 -1.20 -0.83
CA SER A 244 8.65 -1.81 -0.78
C SER A 244 8.14 -2.08 -2.19
N MET A 245 8.12 -3.35 -2.56
CA MET A 245 7.83 -3.80 -3.93
C MET A 245 6.33 -4.02 -4.12
N ASN A 246 5.81 -3.54 -5.25
CA ASN A 246 4.40 -3.59 -5.61
C ASN A 246 4.12 -4.31 -6.95
N PRO A 247 4.56 -5.56 -7.14
CA PRO A 247 4.23 -6.30 -8.35
C PRO A 247 2.74 -6.64 -8.39
N ILE A 248 2.26 -7.12 -9.55
CA ILE A 248 0.89 -7.63 -9.69
C ILE A 248 0.66 -8.77 -8.69
N MET A 249 -0.41 -8.67 -7.90
CA MET A 249 -0.81 -9.67 -6.93
C MET A 249 -2.29 -10.03 -7.15
N ILE A 250 -2.60 -11.34 -7.13
CA ILE A 250 -3.95 -11.85 -7.40
C ILE A 250 -4.53 -12.53 -6.16
N ASP A 251 -3.81 -13.50 -5.58
CA ASP A 251 -4.30 -14.27 -4.42
C ASP A 251 -3.72 -13.84 -3.07
N GLY A 252 -2.49 -13.33 -3.05
CA GLY A 252 -1.83 -12.87 -1.82
C GLY A 252 -1.27 -13.98 -0.93
N THR A 253 -1.34 -15.25 -1.34
CA THR A 253 -0.97 -16.42 -0.52
C THR A 253 0.32 -17.12 -0.98
N GLY A 254 0.96 -16.62 -2.04
CA GLY A 254 2.16 -17.21 -2.64
C GLY A 254 1.89 -18.37 -3.60
N MET A 255 0.63 -18.73 -3.84
CA MET A 255 0.28 -19.90 -4.68
C MET A 255 0.30 -19.58 -6.17
N CYS A 256 -0.23 -18.43 -6.60
CA CYS A 256 -0.38 -18.10 -8.03
C CYS A 256 0.94 -17.71 -8.71
N GLY A 257 1.97 -17.30 -7.94
CA GLY A 257 3.27 -16.88 -8.47
C GLY A 257 3.24 -15.55 -9.25
N GLY A 258 2.14 -14.82 -9.27
CA GLY A 258 2.00 -13.54 -9.98
C GLY A 258 2.97 -12.47 -9.48
N CYS A 259 3.17 -12.41 -8.17
CA CYS A 259 4.00 -11.42 -7.47
C CYS A 259 5.49 -11.81 -7.33
N ARG A 260 5.97 -12.75 -8.15
CA ARG A 260 7.38 -13.17 -8.06
C ARG A 260 8.34 -12.04 -8.41
N LEU A 261 9.43 -11.99 -7.65
CA LEU A 261 10.55 -11.09 -7.81
C LEU A 261 11.86 -11.90 -7.88
N THR A 262 12.82 -11.42 -8.63
CA THR A 262 14.17 -11.98 -8.64
C THR A 262 15.07 -11.15 -7.73
N LEU A 263 15.74 -11.83 -6.80
CA LEU A 263 16.78 -11.27 -5.96
C LEU A 263 18.13 -11.89 -6.33
N ASN A 264 19.18 -11.06 -6.31
CA ASN A 264 20.56 -11.47 -6.49
C ASN A 264 21.22 -11.59 -5.10
N VAL A 265 21.32 -12.80 -4.57
CA VAL A 265 21.90 -13.08 -3.25
C VAL A 265 23.16 -13.91 -3.42
N ASP A 266 24.31 -13.39 -2.98
CA ASP A 266 25.62 -14.04 -3.06
C ASP A 266 25.94 -14.56 -4.48
N GLY A 267 25.61 -13.76 -5.50
CA GLY A 267 25.84 -14.09 -6.91
C GLY A 267 24.87 -15.11 -7.50
N LYS A 268 23.84 -15.52 -6.74
CA LYS A 268 22.79 -16.44 -7.20
C LYS A 268 21.47 -15.69 -7.37
N ARG A 269 20.78 -15.99 -8.46
CA ARG A 269 19.40 -15.50 -8.66
C ARG A 269 18.42 -16.40 -7.93
N ILE A 270 17.66 -15.83 -7.00
CA ILE A 270 16.62 -16.53 -6.27
C ILE A 270 15.26 -15.87 -6.53
N THR A 271 14.21 -16.66 -6.53
CA THR A 271 12.85 -16.16 -6.68
C THR A 271 12.21 -16.01 -5.30
N LYS A 272 11.58 -14.86 -5.08
CA LYS A 272 10.77 -14.54 -3.91
C LYS A 272 9.38 -14.08 -4.34
N PHE A 273 8.40 -14.18 -3.43
CA PHE A 273 7.03 -13.75 -3.69
C PHE A 273 6.70 -12.58 -2.78
N ALA A 274 6.44 -11.41 -3.38
CA ALA A 274 6.20 -10.18 -2.62
C ALA A 274 5.04 -10.30 -1.62
N CYS A 275 4.04 -11.13 -1.91
CA CYS A 275 2.88 -11.30 -1.04
C CYS A 275 3.14 -12.10 0.25
N VAL A 276 4.18 -12.91 0.31
CA VAL A 276 4.49 -13.76 1.48
C VAL A 276 5.91 -13.56 2.03
N ASP A 277 6.89 -13.20 1.18
CA ASP A 277 8.27 -12.92 1.58
C ASP A 277 8.51 -11.43 1.85
N GLY A 278 7.65 -10.54 1.32
CA GLY A 278 7.74 -9.09 1.38
C GLY A 278 6.44 -8.44 1.93
N PRO A 279 6.12 -7.22 1.54
CA PRO A 279 6.58 -6.51 0.33
C PRO A 279 7.96 -5.85 0.42
N ASP A 280 8.53 -5.71 1.62
CA ASP A 280 9.81 -5.05 1.82
C ASP A 280 10.98 -6.03 1.58
N PHE A 281 11.94 -5.61 0.76
CA PHE A 281 13.12 -6.37 0.39
C PHE A 281 14.39 -5.52 0.49
N ASP A 282 15.54 -6.16 0.69
CA ASP A 282 16.84 -5.52 0.55
C ASP A 282 17.03 -5.01 -0.88
N GLY A 283 17.04 -3.68 -1.03
CA GLY A 283 17.13 -3.03 -2.33
C GLY A 283 18.40 -3.36 -3.09
N TYR A 284 19.49 -3.75 -2.41
CA TYR A 284 20.73 -4.15 -3.03
C TYR A 284 20.65 -5.49 -3.74
N GLN A 285 19.66 -6.30 -3.40
CA GLN A 285 19.46 -7.62 -3.97
C GLN A 285 18.41 -7.64 -5.09
N VAL A 286 17.51 -6.65 -5.15
CA VAL A 286 16.40 -6.62 -6.11
C VAL A 286 16.91 -6.43 -7.55
N ASP A 287 16.44 -7.29 -8.46
CA ASP A 287 16.59 -7.09 -9.90
C ASP A 287 15.52 -6.12 -10.41
N PHE A 288 15.84 -4.82 -10.35
CA PHE A 288 14.91 -3.76 -10.77
C PHE A 288 14.60 -3.79 -12.26
N ASP A 289 15.54 -4.22 -13.11
CA ASP A 289 15.33 -4.26 -14.56
C ASP A 289 14.32 -5.33 -14.93
N GLU A 290 14.41 -6.51 -14.30
CA GLU A 290 13.41 -7.55 -14.46
C GLU A 290 12.05 -7.09 -13.86
N ALA A 291 12.03 -6.48 -12.67
CA ALA A 291 10.80 -6.00 -12.06
C ALA A 291 10.09 -4.96 -12.93
N MET A 292 10.80 -4.01 -13.52
CA MET A 292 10.24 -3.02 -14.46
C MET A 292 9.71 -3.68 -15.74
N SER A 293 10.48 -4.62 -16.33
CA SER A 293 10.05 -5.36 -17.52
C SER A 293 8.76 -6.14 -17.28
N ARG A 294 8.63 -6.76 -16.12
CA ARG A 294 7.41 -7.49 -15.72
C ARG A 294 6.22 -6.55 -15.51
N GLY A 295 6.43 -5.38 -14.94
CA GLY A 295 5.38 -4.36 -14.77
C GLY A 295 4.81 -3.85 -16.10
N MET A 296 5.59 -3.90 -17.18
CA MET A 296 5.14 -3.47 -18.52
C MET A 296 4.34 -4.56 -19.28
N MET A 297 4.32 -5.80 -18.79
CA MET A 297 3.80 -6.95 -19.54
C MET A 297 2.31 -6.82 -19.94
N TYR A 298 1.49 -6.14 -19.14
CA TYR A 298 0.04 -5.96 -19.39
C TYR A 298 -0.34 -4.55 -19.82
N HIS A 299 0.63 -3.64 -19.91
CA HIS A 299 0.37 -2.21 -20.17
C HIS A 299 -0.42 -1.94 -21.46
N ASP A 300 -0.12 -2.66 -22.54
CA ASP A 300 -0.85 -2.52 -23.81
C ASP A 300 -2.29 -3.04 -23.73
N PHE A 301 -2.51 -4.11 -22.96
CA PHE A 301 -3.84 -4.66 -22.72
C PHE A 301 -4.68 -3.71 -21.86
N GLU A 302 -4.11 -3.19 -20.79
CA GLU A 302 -4.75 -2.22 -19.89
C GLU A 302 -5.14 -0.94 -20.63
N ARG A 303 -4.24 -0.43 -21.48
CA ARG A 303 -4.50 0.75 -22.31
C ARG A 303 -5.67 0.52 -23.26
N LYS A 304 -5.71 -0.60 -23.99
CA LYS A 304 -6.82 -0.93 -24.88
C LYS A 304 -8.14 -1.03 -24.13
N LYS A 305 -8.15 -1.71 -22.99
CA LYS A 305 -9.37 -1.86 -22.18
C LYS A 305 -9.86 -0.53 -21.62
N HIS A 306 -8.95 0.37 -21.23
CA HIS A 306 -9.30 1.74 -20.81
C HIS A 306 -9.89 2.54 -21.97
N GLU A 307 -9.31 2.48 -23.17
CA GLU A 307 -9.84 3.14 -24.36
C GLU A 307 -11.23 2.61 -24.76
N GLU A 308 -11.46 1.32 -24.69
CA GLU A 308 -12.77 0.69 -24.95
C GLU A 308 -13.84 1.17 -23.95
N THR A 309 -13.50 1.20 -22.66
CA THR A 309 -14.41 1.66 -21.61
C THR A 309 -14.73 3.14 -21.75
N CYS A 310 -13.74 4.00 -22.05
CA CYS A 310 -13.95 5.42 -22.31
C CYS A 310 -14.82 5.69 -23.54
N ASN A 311 -14.70 4.87 -24.61
CA ASN A 311 -15.49 5.02 -25.82
C ASN A 311 -16.94 4.58 -25.66
N LEU A 312 -17.22 3.57 -24.82
CA LEU A 312 -18.57 3.13 -24.46
C LEU A 312 -19.36 4.25 -23.76
N PHE A 313 -18.73 5.02 -22.89
CA PHE A 313 -19.39 6.16 -22.22
C PHE A 313 -19.61 7.35 -23.13
N LYS A 314 -18.72 7.62 -24.10
CA LYS A 314 -18.91 8.69 -25.11
C LYS A 314 -20.07 8.41 -26.07
N GLY A 315 -20.42 7.16 -26.28
CA GLY A 315 -21.56 6.76 -27.13
C GLY A 315 -22.92 6.99 -26.46
N VAL A 316 -23.00 7.09 -25.15
CA VAL A 316 -24.25 7.30 -24.39
C VAL A 316 -24.61 8.79 -24.30
N GLU A 317 -23.63 9.69 -24.27
CA GLU A 317 -23.87 11.14 -24.22
C GLU A 317 -24.38 11.76 -25.54
N ASN A 318 -24.24 11.05 -26.66
CA ASN A 318 -24.70 11.53 -27.99
C ASN A 318 -26.12 11.07 -28.38
N ASN A 319 -26.85 10.37 -27.48
CA ASN A 319 -28.20 9.85 -27.74
C ASN A 319 -29.25 10.35 -26.72
N VAL A 320 -29.06 11.51 -26.09
CA VAL A 320 -30.08 12.20 -25.26
C VAL A 320 -30.41 13.56 -25.85
#